data_3db87cc78c45656840c7573b56a150c1
#
_entry.id   3db87cc78c45656840c7573b56a150c1
#
_cell.length_a   1.000
_cell.length_b   1.000
_cell.length_c   1.000
_cell.angle_alpha   90.00
_cell.angle_beta   90.00
_cell.angle_gamma   90.00
#
_symmetry.space_group_name_H-M   'P 1'
#
loop_
_entity.id
_entity.type
_entity.pdbx_description
1 polymer ?
#
loop_
_entity_poly.entity_id
_entity_poly.type
_entity_poly.pdbx_seq_one_letter_code
_entity_poly.pdbx_strand_id
1 'polypeptide(L)'
;MRAITRIWNYIRAMRRARRNHTDLFGWLIRRPLLLLSTLFQESMLMLSNRLDPHLKELAELKTAALVNCEFCLDIGSTLAHYSGITEAQVADLPKYQDSDAYNDLEKLVLAYAEAMTLTPTTLELEELRTRLLTRISKSQLAELAATIAWENQRARLNQALGVRPTGMAEGMACALPEPRRA
;
A
#
# COMPACT_ATOMS: atom_id res chain seq x y z
N MET A 1 -17.25 -5.25 -10.48
CA MET A 1 -17.26 -3.81 -10.17
C MET A 1 -16.01 -3.34 -9.42
N ARG A 2 -15.58 -3.95 -8.31
CA ARG A 2 -14.41 -3.51 -7.51
C ARG A 2 -13.11 -3.35 -8.29
N ALA A 3 -12.75 -4.28 -9.18
CA ALA A 3 -11.53 -4.19 -10.01
C ALA A 3 -11.57 -3.00 -10.98
N ILE A 4 -12.71 -2.75 -11.61
CA ILE A 4 -12.89 -1.62 -12.55
C ILE A 4 -12.71 -0.29 -11.80
N THR A 5 -13.26 -0.18 -10.60
CA THR A 5 -13.11 1.02 -9.76
C THR A 5 -11.63 1.26 -9.39
N ARG A 6 -10.88 0.21 -9.01
CA ARG A 6 -9.43 0.32 -8.74
C ARG A 6 -8.64 0.78 -9.96
N ILE A 7 -8.90 0.17 -11.12
CA ILE A 7 -8.26 0.59 -12.39
C ILE A 7 -8.55 2.06 -12.67
N TRP A 8 -9.80 2.49 -12.49
CA TRP A 8 -10.19 3.88 -12.73
C TRP A 8 -9.51 4.84 -11.73
N ASN A 9 -9.46 4.48 -10.45
CA ASN A 9 -8.77 5.26 -9.43
C ASN A 9 -7.27 5.38 -9.75
N TYR A 10 -6.65 4.28 -10.20
CA TYR A 10 -5.25 4.29 -10.62
C TYR A 10 -5.01 5.24 -11.82
N ILE A 11 -5.86 5.17 -12.84
CA ILE A 11 -5.78 6.09 -13.99
C ILE A 11 -5.95 7.54 -13.55
N ARG A 12 -6.89 7.81 -12.63
CA ARG A 12 -7.08 9.17 -12.08
C ARG A 12 -5.85 9.64 -11.31
N ALA A 13 -5.25 8.78 -10.49
CA ALA A 13 -4.03 9.10 -9.75
C ALA A 13 -2.88 9.41 -10.72
N MET A 14 -2.64 8.56 -11.72
CA MET A 14 -1.59 8.76 -12.72
C MET A 14 -1.74 10.07 -13.50
N ARG A 15 -2.99 10.49 -13.79
CA ARG A 15 -3.25 11.79 -14.45
C ARG A 15 -2.91 13.00 -13.60
N ARG A 16 -2.72 12.83 -12.29
CA ARG A 16 -2.30 13.90 -11.37
C ARG A 16 -0.79 14.05 -11.32
N ALA A 17 -0.02 13.06 -11.79
CA ALA A 17 1.45 13.16 -11.81
C ALA A 17 1.90 14.38 -12.61
N ARG A 18 2.62 15.30 -11.97
CA ARG A 18 3.07 16.58 -12.56
C ARG A 18 4.56 16.65 -12.80
N ARG A 19 5.33 15.86 -12.03
CA ARG A 19 6.80 15.85 -12.05
C ARG A 19 7.32 14.42 -11.86
N ASN A 20 8.57 14.17 -12.22
CA ASN A 20 9.29 12.92 -11.93
C ASN A 20 8.62 11.60 -12.39
N HIS A 21 7.53 11.66 -13.17
CA HIS A 21 6.74 10.47 -13.57
C HIS A 21 7.50 9.51 -14.48
N THR A 22 8.65 9.92 -14.98
CA THR A 22 9.53 9.09 -15.82
C THR A 22 10.63 8.38 -15.02
N ASP A 23 10.82 8.69 -13.72
CA ASP A 23 11.90 8.13 -12.92
C ASP A 23 11.86 6.59 -12.91
N LEU A 24 10.78 6.00 -12.40
CA LEU A 24 10.62 4.55 -12.34
C LEU A 24 10.62 3.90 -13.73
N PHE A 25 9.87 4.47 -14.66
CA PHE A 25 9.81 3.96 -16.02
C PHE A 25 11.18 4.02 -16.69
N GLY A 26 11.94 5.12 -16.51
CA GLY A 26 13.28 5.27 -17.05
C GLY A 26 14.26 4.21 -16.55
N TRP A 27 14.11 3.72 -15.32
CA TRP A 27 14.88 2.59 -14.81
C TRP A 27 14.43 1.27 -15.41
N LEU A 28 13.13 0.98 -15.35
CA LEU A 28 12.57 -0.33 -15.72
C LEU A 28 12.67 -0.62 -17.22
N ILE A 29 12.55 0.40 -18.08
CA ILE A 29 12.65 0.21 -19.55
C ILE A 29 14.00 -0.35 -20.00
N ARG A 30 15.06 -0.12 -19.21
CA ARG A 30 16.40 -0.68 -19.47
C ARG A 30 16.47 -2.20 -19.22
N ARG A 31 15.46 -2.76 -18.57
CA ARG A 31 15.37 -4.19 -18.24
C ARG A 31 13.96 -4.69 -18.58
N PRO A 32 13.69 -4.98 -19.88
CA PRO A 32 12.33 -5.27 -20.35
C PRO A 32 11.64 -6.44 -19.62
N LEU A 33 12.36 -7.48 -19.26
CA LEU A 33 11.79 -8.60 -18.49
C LEU A 33 11.38 -8.16 -17.08
N LEU A 34 12.14 -7.27 -16.45
CA LEU A 34 11.80 -6.74 -15.13
C LEU A 34 10.58 -5.81 -15.23
N LEU A 35 10.51 -4.97 -16.25
CA LEU A 35 9.33 -4.16 -16.54
C LEU A 35 8.08 -5.03 -16.73
N LEU A 36 8.17 -6.05 -17.56
CA LEU A 36 7.04 -6.97 -17.81
C LEU A 36 6.60 -7.72 -16.55
N SER A 37 7.53 -8.20 -15.74
CA SER A 37 7.19 -8.88 -14.47
C SER A 37 6.51 -7.94 -13.49
N THR A 38 6.98 -6.69 -13.38
CA THR A 38 6.36 -5.65 -12.54
C THR A 38 4.95 -5.33 -13.01
N LEU A 39 4.76 -5.07 -14.30
CA LEU A 39 3.44 -4.80 -14.88
C LEU A 39 2.48 -5.98 -14.72
N PHE A 40 2.97 -7.20 -14.88
CA PHE A 40 2.16 -8.40 -14.68
C PHE A 40 1.70 -8.53 -13.23
N GLN A 41 2.61 -8.39 -12.27
CA GLN A 41 2.28 -8.49 -10.84
C GLN A 41 1.28 -7.40 -10.41
N GLU A 42 1.51 -6.14 -10.81
CA GLU A 42 0.57 -5.04 -10.56
C GLU A 42 -0.81 -5.34 -11.14
N SER A 43 -0.86 -5.83 -12.38
CA SER A 43 -2.13 -6.16 -13.04
C SER A 43 -2.88 -7.28 -12.32
N MET A 44 -2.19 -8.33 -11.89
CA MET A 44 -2.80 -9.44 -11.17
C MET A 44 -3.35 -9.02 -9.81
N LEU A 45 -2.62 -8.21 -9.04
CA LEU A 45 -3.09 -7.68 -7.77
C LEU A 45 -4.24 -6.69 -7.94
N MET A 46 -4.22 -5.89 -9.01
CA MET A 46 -5.30 -4.97 -9.34
C MET A 46 -6.61 -5.70 -9.71
N LEU A 47 -6.50 -6.81 -10.44
CA LEU A 47 -7.63 -7.65 -10.84
C LEU A 47 -8.12 -8.55 -9.71
N SER A 48 -7.29 -8.87 -8.72
CA SER A 48 -7.68 -9.62 -7.54
C SER A 48 -8.67 -8.81 -6.71
N ASN A 49 -9.86 -9.36 -6.41
CA ASN A 49 -10.99 -8.60 -5.89
C ASN A 49 -11.78 -9.32 -4.76
N ARG A 50 -11.15 -10.29 -4.09
CA ARG A 50 -11.75 -11.01 -2.96
C ARG A 50 -11.76 -10.16 -1.70
N LEU A 51 -10.66 -9.44 -1.46
CA LEU A 51 -10.55 -8.51 -0.34
C LEU A 51 -11.13 -7.14 -0.73
N ASP A 52 -11.64 -6.40 0.25
CA ASP A 52 -12.11 -5.04 0.04
C ASP A 52 -10.96 -4.14 -0.39
N PRO A 53 -11.10 -3.35 -1.47
CA PRO A 53 -10.08 -2.39 -1.89
C PRO A 53 -9.64 -1.42 -0.79
N HIS A 54 -10.56 -0.98 0.06
CA HIS A 54 -10.25 -0.10 1.19
C HIS A 54 -9.21 -0.72 2.13
N LEU A 55 -9.36 -2.00 2.48
CA LEU A 55 -8.40 -2.71 3.33
C LEU A 55 -7.03 -2.90 2.66
N LYS A 56 -7.02 -3.09 1.32
CA LYS A 56 -5.76 -3.17 0.56
C LYS A 56 -5.00 -1.85 0.59
N GLU A 57 -5.68 -0.76 0.28
CA GLU A 57 -5.07 0.58 0.25
C GLU A 57 -4.56 0.98 1.65
N LEU A 58 -5.27 0.63 2.73
CA LEU A 58 -4.79 0.82 4.10
C LEU A 58 -3.49 0.05 4.36
N ALA A 59 -3.43 -1.23 3.97
CA ALA A 59 -2.26 -2.07 4.17
C ALA A 59 -1.06 -1.58 3.33
N GLU A 60 -1.28 -1.19 2.07
CA GLU A 60 -0.25 -0.64 1.19
C GLU A 60 0.29 0.68 1.75
N LEU A 61 -0.60 1.58 2.20
CA LEU A 61 -0.20 2.87 2.76
C LEU A 61 0.62 2.72 4.05
N LYS A 62 0.21 1.81 4.95
CA LYS A 62 0.98 1.49 6.17
C LYS A 62 2.36 0.93 5.83
N THR A 63 2.43 0.00 4.90
CA THR A 63 3.70 -0.58 4.45
C THR A 63 4.61 0.49 3.83
N ALA A 64 4.07 1.37 2.98
CA ALA A 64 4.82 2.47 2.37
C ALA A 64 5.38 3.44 3.41
N ALA A 65 4.60 3.75 4.47
CA ALA A 65 5.00 4.62 5.57
C ALA A 65 6.15 4.00 6.39
N LEU A 66 6.06 2.71 6.73
CA LEU A 66 7.09 1.99 7.47
C LEU A 66 8.39 1.82 6.68
N VAL A 67 8.30 1.60 5.37
CA VAL A 67 9.49 1.50 4.49
C VAL A 67 10.05 2.90 4.18
N ASN A 68 9.33 3.98 4.46
CA ASN A 68 9.71 5.37 4.12
C ASN A 68 9.84 5.62 2.60
N CYS A 69 8.94 5.07 1.80
CA CYS A 69 8.93 5.27 0.36
C CYS A 69 8.08 6.50 -0.02
N GLU A 70 8.70 7.65 -0.18
CA GLU A 70 8.00 8.90 -0.50
C GLU A 70 7.17 8.83 -1.80
N PHE A 71 7.67 8.16 -2.84
CA PHE A 71 6.91 7.92 -4.06
C PHE A 71 5.67 7.06 -3.81
N CYS A 72 5.82 5.99 -2.99
CA CYS A 72 4.70 5.12 -2.65
C CYS A 72 3.67 5.84 -1.77
N LEU A 73 4.11 6.73 -0.88
CA LEU A 73 3.22 7.57 -0.08
C LEU A 73 2.43 8.57 -0.93
N ASP A 74 3.06 9.17 -1.94
CA ASP A 74 2.41 10.10 -2.87
C ASP A 74 1.28 9.40 -3.67
N ILE A 75 1.56 8.29 -4.33
CA ILE A 75 0.55 7.53 -5.06
C ILE A 75 -0.46 6.86 -4.13
N GLY A 76 0.02 6.25 -3.03
CA GLY A 76 -0.81 5.54 -2.06
C GLY A 76 -1.82 6.45 -1.38
N SER A 77 -1.42 7.66 -0.96
CA SER A 77 -2.35 8.65 -0.37
C SER A 77 -3.41 9.10 -1.37
N THR A 78 -3.04 9.25 -2.64
CA THR A 78 -4.00 9.57 -3.70
C THR A 78 -5.02 8.45 -3.92
N LEU A 79 -4.56 7.20 -3.96
CA LEU A 79 -5.45 6.03 -4.12
C LEU A 79 -6.32 5.83 -2.87
N ALA A 80 -5.77 6.03 -1.69
CA ALA A 80 -6.48 6.01 -0.42
C ALA A 80 -7.66 6.99 -0.42
N HIS A 81 -7.42 8.24 -0.82
CA HIS A 81 -8.47 9.25 -0.97
C HIS A 81 -9.58 8.78 -1.93
N TYR A 82 -9.24 8.21 -3.08
CA TYR A 82 -10.24 7.72 -4.04
C TYR A 82 -10.94 6.43 -3.60
N SER A 83 -10.36 5.70 -2.66
CA SER A 83 -10.95 4.48 -2.06
C SER A 83 -11.76 4.75 -0.80
N GLY A 84 -11.94 6.04 -0.44
CA GLY A 84 -12.76 6.46 0.69
C GLY A 84 -12.06 6.41 2.05
N ILE A 85 -10.73 6.32 2.08
CA ILE A 85 -9.94 6.50 3.30
C ILE A 85 -10.00 7.97 3.67
N THR A 86 -10.36 8.25 4.92
CA THR A 86 -10.58 9.61 5.42
C THR A 86 -9.26 10.30 5.73
N GLU A 87 -9.28 11.64 5.75
CA GLU A 87 -8.11 12.43 6.17
C GLU A 87 -7.68 12.10 7.60
N ALA A 88 -8.63 11.83 8.50
CA ALA A 88 -8.34 11.38 9.86
C ALA A 88 -7.60 10.04 9.88
N GLN A 89 -8.02 9.07 9.05
CA GLN A 89 -7.29 7.81 8.91
C GLN A 89 -5.87 8.03 8.38
N VAL A 90 -5.68 8.86 7.36
CA VAL A 90 -4.34 9.17 6.85
C VAL A 90 -3.45 9.82 7.92
N ALA A 91 -3.99 10.80 8.66
CA ALA A 91 -3.26 11.50 9.72
C ALA A 91 -2.92 10.61 10.92
N ASP A 92 -3.82 9.70 11.28
CA ASP A 92 -3.67 8.83 12.44
C ASP A 92 -2.97 7.48 12.12
N LEU A 93 -2.50 7.29 10.89
CA LEU A 93 -1.85 6.06 10.45
C LEU A 93 -0.70 5.59 11.37
N PRO A 94 0.19 6.47 11.89
CA PRO A 94 1.25 6.06 12.80
C PRO A 94 0.76 5.60 14.18
N LYS A 95 -0.40 6.06 14.61
CA LYS A 95 -1.03 5.76 15.93
C LYS A 95 -2.37 5.03 15.80
N TYR A 96 -2.55 4.27 14.71
CA TYR A 96 -3.82 3.63 14.35
C TYR A 96 -4.43 2.79 15.48
N GLN A 97 -3.60 2.22 16.35
CA GLN A 97 -4.05 1.36 17.45
C GLN A 97 -4.95 2.13 18.44
N ASP A 98 -4.60 3.38 18.74
CA ASP A 98 -5.28 4.23 19.70
C ASP A 98 -6.31 5.18 19.04
N SER A 99 -6.41 5.18 17.72
CA SER A 99 -7.30 6.05 16.97
C SER A 99 -8.71 5.49 16.83
N ASP A 100 -9.72 6.33 17.03
CA ASP A 100 -11.13 6.02 16.79
C ASP A 100 -11.51 6.11 15.30
N ALA A 101 -10.57 6.55 14.44
CA ALA A 101 -10.79 6.61 12.99
C ALA A 101 -10.82 5.23 12.33
N TYR A 102 -10.38 4.18 13.03
CA TYR A 102 -10.28 2.81 12.52
C TYR A 102 -11.15 1.84 13.30
N ASN A 103 -11.85 0.98 12.57
CA ASN A 103 -12.56 -0.14 13.19
C ASN A 103 -11.60 -1.31 13.52
N ASP A 104 -12.10 -2.31 14.26
CA ASP A 104 -11.27 -3.44 14.70
C ASP A 104 -10.63 -4.24 13.57
N LEU A 105 -11.33 -4.41 12.43
CA LEU A 105 -10.79 -5.13 11.29
C LEU A 105 -9.69 -4.32 10.60
N GLU A 106 -9.88 -3.03 10.44
CA GLU A 106 -8.86 -2.14 9.89
C GLU A 106 -7.60 -2.11 10.76
N LYS A 107 -7.76 -2.03 12.09
CA LYS A 107 -6.64 -2.12 13.04
C LYS A 107 -5.90 -3.46 12.92
N LEU A 108 -6.60 -4.58 12.75
CA LEU A 108 -5.98 -5.90 12.53
C LEU A 108 -5.21 -5.95 11.20
N VAL A 109 -5.76 -5.38 10.13
CA VAL A 109 -5.10 -5.30 8.82
C VAL A 109 -3.83 -4.46 8.89
N LEU A 110 -3.87 -3.32 9.57
CA LEU A 110 -2.71 -2.45 9.78
C LEU A 110 -1.64 -3.11 10.64
N ALA A 111 -2.02 -3.81 11.72
CA ALA A 111 -1.10 -4.58 12.55
C ALA A 111 -0.43 -5.71 11.75
N TYR A 112 -1.17 -6.38 10.88
CA TYR A 112 -0.62 -7.42 10.01
C TYR A 112 0.36 -6.85 8.97
N ALA A 113 0.04 -5.69 8.39
CA ALA A 113 0.95 -4.99 7.48
C ALA A 113 2.23 -4.54 8.19
N GLU A 114 2.11 -4.04 9.43
CA GLU A 114 3.25 -3.68 10.28
C GLU A 114 4.13 -4.89 10.58
N ALA A 115 3.55 -5.99 11.07
CA ALA A 115 4.27 -7.21 11.39
C ALA A 115 4.97 -7.83 10.16
N MET A 116 4.33 -7.83 8.99
CA MET A 116 4.95 -8.31 7.74
C MET A 116 6.08 -7.41 7.22
N THR A 117 6.11 -6.15 7.61
CA THR A 117 7.08 -5.16 7.12
C THR A 117 8.29 -5.06 8.04
N LEU A 118 8.10 -5.17 9.36
CA LEU A 118 9.14 -5.15 10.38
C LEU A 118 9.64 -6.58 10.63
N THR A 119 10.96 -6.76 10.65
CA THR A 119 11.60 -8.06 10.91
C THR A 119 12.17 -8.12 12.33
N PRO A 120 12.16 -9.28 13.00
CA PRO A 120 11.52 -10.59 12.76
C PRO A 120 10.26 -10.78 13.63
N THR A 121 9.22 -11.40 13.10
CA THR A 121 7.92 -11.44 13.79
C THR A 121 7.09 -12.71 13.57
N THR A 122 7.70 -13.88 13.60
CA THR A 122 6.99 -15.14 13.29
C THR A 122 5.84 -15.44 14.25
N LEU A 123 6.01 -15.22 15.56
CA LEU A 123 4.95 -15.50 16.56
C LEU A 123 3.80 -14.48 16.46
N GLU A 124 4.13 -13.20 16.32
CA GLU A 124 3.14 -12.14 16.15
C GLU A 124 2.32 -12.32 14.86
N LEU A 125 2.97 -12.70 13.76
CA LEU A 125 2.28 -13.01 12.51
C LEU A 125 1.32 -14.19 12.64
N GLU A 126 1.65 -15.20 13.43
CA GLU A 126 0.76 -16.35 13.66
C GLU A 126 -0.50 -15.95 14.42
N GLU A 127 -0.36 -15.15 15.46
CA GLU A 127 -1.49 -14.63 16.21
C GLU A 127 -2.39 -13.74 15.34
N LEU A 128 -1.81 -12.77 14.65
CA LEU A 128 -2.54 -11.86 13.77
C LEU A 128 -3.25 -12.61 12.64
N ARG A 129 -2.58 -13.60 12.02
CA ARG A 129 -3.18 -14.47 11.02
C ARG A 129 -4.39 -15.21 11.56
N THR A 130 -4.29 -15.77 12.75
CA THR A 130 -5.37 -16.49 13.42
C THR A 130 -6.56 -15.55 13.67
N ARG A 131 -6.31 -14.36 14.21
CA ARG A 131 -7.34 -13.35 14.47
C ARG A 131 -7.99 -12.86 13.17
N LEU A 132 -7.22 -12.62 12.12
CA LEU A 132 -7.75 -12.23 10.81
C LEU A 132 -8.66 -13.32 10.23
N LEU A 133 -8.30 -14.59 10.35
CA LEU A 133 -9.10 -15.71 9.84
C LEU A 133 -10.45 -15.87 10.55
N THR A 134 -10.69 -15.23 11.70
CA THR A 134 -12.02 -15.14 12.29
C THR A 134 -12.91 -14.07 11.62
N ARG A 135 -12.35 -13.18 10.83
CA ARG A 135 -13.02 -12.02 10.25
C ARG A 135 -13.04 -12.04 8.71
N ILE A 136 -12.04 -12.65 8.10
CA ILE A 136 -11.90 -12.75 6.64
C ILE A 136 -11.59 -14.20 6.23
N SER A 137 -11.89 -14.54 4.98
CA SER A 137 -11.61 -15.87 4.42
C SER A 137 -10.13 -16.08 4.13
N LYS A 138 -9.70 -17.34 3.98
CA LYS A 138 -8.34 -17.69 3.56
C LYS A 138 -7.96 -17.03 2.22
N SER A 139 -8.90 -16.92 1.29
CA SER A 139 -8.67 -16.25 -0.01
C SER A 139 -8.40 -14.76 0.15
N GLN A 140 -9.15 -14.09 1.04
CA GLN A 140 -8.93 -12.66 1.33
C GLN A 140 -7.61 -12.43 2.06
N LEU A 141 -7.27 -13.32 3.00
CA LEU A 141 -5.98 -13.23 3.70
C LEU A 141 -4.80 -13.46 2.75
N ALA A 142 -4.89 -14.42 1.83
CA ALA A 142 -3.85 -14.63 0.81
C ALA A 142 -3.68 -13.39 -0.08
N GLU A 143 -4.78 -12.75 -0.46
CA GLU A 143 -4.75 -11.51 -1.24
C GLU A 143 -4.13 -10.35 -0.43
N LEU A 144 -4.48 -10.21 0.85
CA LEU A 144 -3.88 -9.22 1.74
C LEU A 144 -2.36 -9.42 1.88
N ALA A 145 -1.93 -10.63 2.17
CA ALA A 145 -0.52 -10.96 2.32
C ALA A 145 0.28 -10.70 1.03
N ALA A 146 -0.27 -11.07 -0.13
CA ALA A 146 0.36 -10.80 -1.43
C ALA A 146 0.47 -9.29 -1.71
N THR A 147 -0.55 -8.52 -1.35
CA THR A 147 -0.57 -7.05 -1.49
C THR A 147 0.54 -6.41 -0.64
N ILE A 148 0.64 -6.77 0.64
CA ILE A 148 1.67 -6.25 1.55
C ILE A 148 3.08 -6.65 1.09
N ALA A 149 3.28 -7.91 0.70
CA ALA A 149 4.57 -8.39 0.21
C ALA A 149 5.02 -7.64 -1.06
N TRP A 150 4.08 -7.39 -1.97
CA TRP A 150 4.35 -6.62 -3.18
C TRP A 150 4.70 -5.17 -2.87
N GLU A 151 3.97 -4.51 -1.96
CA GLU A 151 4.31 -3.15 -1.54
C GLU A 151 5.68 -3.08 -0.89
N ASN A 152 6.03 -4.04 -0.04
CA ASN A 152 7.38 -4.15 0.52
C ASN A 152 8.46 -4.25 -0.55
N GLN A 153 8.24 -5.05 -1.61
CA GLN A 153 9.16 -5.18 -2.73
C GLN A 153 9.30 -3.86 -3.50
N ARG A 154 8.17 -3.30 -3.96
CA ARG A 154 8.19 -2.10 -4.81
C ARG A 154 8.69 -0.86 -4.06
N ALA A 155 8.34 -0.72 -2.78
CA ALA A 155 8.81 0.40 -1.98
C ALA A 155 10.34 0.40 -1.82
N ARG A 156 10.92 -0.77 -1.54
CA ARG A 156 12.37 -0.90 -1.44
C ARG A 156 13.07 -0.72 -2.78
N LEU A 157 12.47 -1.21 -3.87
CA LEU A 157 12.99 -1.00 -5.22
C LEU A 157 12.99 0.49 -5.58
N ASN A 158 11.89 1.18 -5.33
CA ASN A 158 11.77 2.62 -5.60
C ASN A 158 12.79 3.44 -4.81
N GLN A 159 12.98 3.13 -3.52
CA GLN A 159 14.01 3.76 -2.69
C GLN A 159 15.42 3.51 -3.24
N ALA A 160 15.76 2.26 -3.56
CA ALA A 160 17.08 1.89 -4.06
C ALA A 160 17.41 2.58 -5.39
N LEU A 161 16.40 2.85 -6.22
CA LEU A 161 16.53 3.54 -7.49
C LEU A 161 16.39 5.07 -7.38
N GLY A 162 16.15 5.61 -6.19
CA GLY A 162 15.95 7.04 -5.98
C GLY A 162 14.74 7.62 -6.70
N VAL A 163 13.66 6.84 -6.81
CA VAL A 163 12.41 7.29 -7.44
C VAL A 163 11.74 8.34 -6.56
N ARG A 164 11.52 9.52 -7.13
CA ARG A 164 11.00 10.69 -6.42
C ARG A 164 9.47 10.80 -6.51
N PRO A 165 8.82 11.46 -5.53
CA PRO A 165 7.39 11.75 -5.58
C PRO A 165 7.02 12.53 -6.85
N THR A 166 5.81 12.29 -7.33
CA THR A 166 5.31 12.90 -8.58
C THR A 166 4.34 14.04 -8.37
N GLY A 167 3.90 14.28 -7.12
CA GLY A 167 2.94 15.30 -6.74
C GLY A 167 1.48 14.89 -6.98
N MET A 168 1.20 13.60 -6.99
CA MET A 168 -0.17 13.09 -7.15
C MET A 168 -1.06 13.48 -5.97
N ALA A 169 -0.53 13.46 -4.75
CA ALA A 169 -1.25 13.81 -3.52
C ALA A 169 -1.31 15.31 -3.24
N GLU A 170 -0.79 16.18 -4.11
CA GLU A 170 -0.87 17.64 -3.89
C GLU A 170 -2.32 18.10 -3.67
N GLY A 171 -2.56 18.80 -2.54
CA GLY A 171 -3.88 19.26 -2.12
C GLY A 171 -4.77 18.19 -1.47
N MET A 172 -4.20 17.05 -1.10
CA MET A 172 -4.85 15.97 -0.34
C MET A 172 -4.06 15.69 0.94
N ALA A 173 -4.70 15.03 1.92
CA ALA A 173 -3.99 14.47 3.05
C ALA A 173 -2.99 13.41 2.54
N CYS A 174 -1.74 13.54 2.92
CA CYS A 174 -0.67 12.62 2.55
C CYS A 174 -0.12 11.95 3.80
N ALA A 175 -0.05 10.62 3.78
CA ALA A 175 0.60 9.89 4.86
C ALA A 175 2.09 10.24 4.91
N LEU A 176 2.61 10.31 6.13
CA LEU A 176 4.01 10.63 6.38
C LEU A 176 4.82 9.36 6.61
N PRO A 177 6.14 9.40 6.32
CA PRO A 177 7.04 8.36 6.74
C PRO A 177 6.97 8.12 8.25
N GLU A 178 6.95 6.86 8.66
CA GLU A 178 7.00 6.51 10.08
C GLU A 178 8.46 6.44 10.55
N PRO A 179 8.76 6.88 11.80
CA PRO A 179 10.10 6.78 12.33
C PRO A 179 10.53 5.30 12.40
N ARG A 180 11.77 5.02 12.03
CA ARG A 180 12.34 3.68 12.20
C ARG A 180 12.34 3.35 13.69
N ARG A 181 11.65 2.29 14.06
CA ARG A 181 11.80 1.72 15.41
C ARG A 181 13.21 1.12 15.48
N ALA A 182 14.01 1.58 16.45
CA ALA A 182 15.36 1.08 16.71
C ALA A 182 15.32 -0.38 17.18
#